data_1f8dee71aef4643177a2bd3a30b9eeba
#
_entry.id   1f8dee71aef4643177a2bd3a30b9eeba
#
_cell.length_a   1.000
_cell.length_b   1.000
_cell.length_c   1.000
_cell.angle_alpha   90.00
_cell.angle_beta   90.00
_cell.angle_gamma   90.00
#
_symmetry.space_group_name_H-M   'P 1'
#
loop_
_entity.id
_entity.type
_entity.pdbx_description
1 polymer ?
#
loop_
_entity_poly.entity_id
_entity_poly.type
_entity_poly.pdbx_seq_one_letter_code
_entity_poly.pdbx_strand_id
1 'polypeptide(L)'
;MLFRSDPRDFWEPLTLRRGELLLDPGEFYILASSDDVEIPVDQAAEMTPIDPSVGEFRVHYAGFFDPGFGTDEAHGAGSKGVLEVRTHDTPFLLEHGQIVARLVYEPLTERPSRLYGESGSHYQNQGLKLSKHFRGW
;
A
#
# COMPACT_ATOMS: atom_id res chain seq x y z
N MET A 1 10.13 18.57 -17.88
CA MET A 1 11.12 18.23 -16.85
C MET A 1 10.34 18.00 -15.56
N LEU A 2 10.26 16.78 -15.05
CA LEU A 2 9.61 16.51 -13.78
C LEU A 2 10.63 16.78 -12.68
N PHE A 3 10.41 17.82 -11.89
CA PHE A 3 11.17 18.02 -10.67
C PHE A 3 10.79 16.91 -9.68
N ARG A 4 11.77 16.14 -9.24
CA ARG A 4 11.59 15.12 -8.19
C ARG A 4 12.30 15.60 -6.94
N SER A 5 11.57 15.59 -5.83
CA SER A 5 12.08 15.93 -4.51
C SER A 5 13.03 14.85 -3.97
N ASP A 6 13.98 15.24 -3.15
CA ASP A 6 14.74 14.27 -2.36
C ASP A 6 13.86 13.72 -1.25
N PRO A 7 13.70 12.40 -1.14
CA PRO A 7 12.86 11.83 -0.09
C PRO A 7 13.36 12.17 1.33
N ARG A 8 14.65 12.33 1.52
CA ARG A 8 15.25 12.62 2.84
C ARG A 8 14.87 13.98 3.41
N ASP A 9 14.38 14.90 2.57
CA ASP A 9 13.87 16.20 3.02
C ASP A 9 12.47 16.11 3.64
N PHE A 10 11.77 14.97 3.45
CA PHE A 10 10.36 14.79 3.81
C PHE A 10 10.08 13.52 4.61
N TRP A 11 10.95 12.51 4.53
CA TRP A 11 10.73 11.19 5.06
C TRP A 11 11.91 10.70 5.87
N GLU A 12 11.60 10.05 6.98
CA GLU A 12 12.56 9.37 7.84
C GLU A 12 12.31 7.85 7.78
N PRO A 13 13.32 7.04 7.39
CA PRO A 13 13.20 5.59 7.45
C PRO A 13 13.12 5.12 8.89
N LEU A 14 12.08 4.35 9.22
CA LEU A 14 11.92 3.74 10.53
C LEU A 14 12.35 2.28 10.49
N THR A 15 12.94 1.82 11.57
CA THR A 15 13.32 0.42 11.75
C THR A 15 12.47 -0.19 12.86
N LEU A 16 11.88 -1.35 12.60
CA LEU A 16 11.16 -2.11 13.61
C LEU A 16 12.11 -2.51 14.75
N ARG A 17 11.68 -2.30 15.97
CA ARG A 17 12.37 -2.78 17.16
C ARG A 17 11.62 -3.97 17.72
N ARG A 18 12.26 -5.15 17.71
CA ARG A 18 11.64 -6.43 18.15
C ARG A 18 10.36 -6.79 17.37
N GLY A 19 10.22 -6.35 16.12
CA GLY A 19 9.02 -6.56 15.32
C GLY A 19 7.89 -5.58 15.60
N GLU A 20 8.14 -4.52 16.36
CA GLU A 20 7.15 -3.53 16.76
C GLU A 20 7.50 -2.14 16.24
N LEU A 21 6.48 -1.35 15.95
CA LEU A 21 6.57 0.06 15.57
C LEU A 21 5.54 0.86 16.37
N LEU A 22 6.01 1.84 17.12
CA LEU A 22 5.14 2.81 17.78
C LEU A 22 4.81 3.93 16.80
N LEU A 23 3.53 4.13 16.53
CA LEU A 23 3.03 5.22 15.71
C LEU A 23 2.61 6.36 16.63
N ASP A 24 3.23 7.51 16.48
CA ASP A 24 2.94 8.70 17.27
C ASP A 24 1.71 9.46 16.75
N PRO A 25 0.91 10.10 17.62
CA PRO A 25 -0.26 10.86 17.22
C PRO A 25 0.06 12.00 16.27
N GLY A 26 -0.76 12.14 15.24
CA GLY A 26 -0.63 13.20 14.26
C GLY A 26 0.46 13.01 13.20
N GLU A 27 1.35 12.04 13.37
CA GLU A 27 2.36 11.71 12.39
C GLU A 27 1.78 10.89 11.22
N PHE A 28 2.45 10.97 10.07
CA PHE A 28 2.05 10.30 8.85
C PHE A 28 3.08 9.22 8.47
N TYR A 29 2.60 8.00 8.29
CA TYR A 29 3.45 6.85 8.02
C TYR A 29 3.13 6.21 6.67
N ILE A 30 4.14 5.71 5.98
CA ILE A 30 4.01 4.83 4.83
C ILE A 30 4.49 3.45 5.22
N LEU A 31 3.59 2.49 5.13
CA LEU A 31 3.83 1.09 5.47
C LEU A 31 3.67 0.22 4.22
N ALA A 32 4.34 -0.92 4.19
CA ALA A 32 4.14 -1.94 3.17
C ALA A 32 3.58 -3.21 3.79
N SER A 33 2.74 -3.93 3.06
CA SER A 33 2.26 -5.24 3.47
C SER A 33 3.41 -6.23 3.65
N SER A 34 3.31 -7.15 4.60
CA SER A 34 4.26 -8.27 4.76
C SER A 34 4.15 -9.26 3.60
N ASP A 35 2.92 -9.49 3.13
CA ASP A 35 2.64 -10.39 2.03
C ASP A 35 2.59 -9.65 0.70
N ASP A 36 2.88 -10.35 -0.38
CA ASP A 36 2.67 -9.85 -1.72
C ASP A 36 1.18 -9.96 -2.08
N VAL A 37 0.72 -8.99 -2.85
CA VAL A 37 -0.66 -8.86 -3.31
C VAL A 37 -0.70 -9.13 -4.81
N GLU A 38 -1.66 -9.97 -5.22
CA GLU A 38 -1.98 -10.23 -6.61
C GLU A 38 -3.49 -10.07 -6.82
N ILE A 39 -3.86 -9.32 -7.84
CA ILE A 39 -5.25 -9.13 -8.23
C ILE A 39 -5.49 -9.88 -9.54
N PRO A 40 -6.35 -10.91 -9.54
CA PRO A 40 -6.68 -11.65 -10.76
C PRO A 40 -7.15 -10.71 -11.88
N VAL A 41 -6.91 -11.10 -13.11
CA VAL A 41 -7.20 -10.26 -14.29
C VAL A 41 -8.69 -10.07 -14.57
N ASP A 42 -9.54 -10.87 -13.96
CA ASP A 42 -11.01 -10.84 -14.04
C ASP A 42 -11.66 -10.24 -12.79
N GLN A 43 -10.85 -9.70 -11.86
CA GLN A 43 -11.32 -9.09 -10.62
C GLN A 43 -10.66 -7.73 -10.41
N ALA A 44 -11.32 -6.89 -9.64
CA ALA A 44 -10.74 -5.73 -8.98
C ALA A 44 -10.77 -5.94 -7.48
N ALA A 45 -10.00 -5.20 -6.72
CA ALA A 45 -10.08 -5.26 -5.27
C ALA A 45 -10.10 -3.87 -4.64
N GLU A 46 -10.81 -3.78 -3.52
CA GLU A 46 -10.82 -2.61 -2.66
C GLU A 46 -10.22 -2.98 -1.30
N MET A 47 -9.33 -2.15 -0.82
CA MET A 47 -8.81 -2.28 0.53
C MET A 47 -9.73 -1.57 1.53
N THR A 48 -10.28 -2.34 2.45
CA THR A 48 -11.16 -1.83 3.49
C THR A 48 -10.52 -1.97 4.87
N PRO A 49 -10.72 -1.02 5.80
CA PRO A 49 -10.27 -1.16 7.18
C PRO A 49 -10.96 -2.34 7.87
N ILE A 50 -10.29 -2.95 8.84
CA ILE A 50 -10.83 -4.14 9.54
C ILE A 50 -12.02 -3.77 10.40
N ASP A 51 -11.90 -2.78 11.24
CA ASP A 51 -12.97 -2.28 12.07
C ASP A 51 -12.62 -0.87 12.57
N PRO A 52 -13.42 0.15 12.21
CA PRO A 52 -13.20 1.50 12.70
C PRO A 52 -13.46 1.67 14.21
N SER A 53 -14.06 0.66 14.87
CA SER A 53 -14.30 0.68 16.31
C SER A 53 -13.10 0.18 17.14
N VAL A 54 -12.13 -0.48 16.52
CA VAL A 54 -10.91 -0.96 17.17
C VAL A 54 -9.82 0.08 17.12
N GLY A 55 -10.06 1.24 17.74
CA GLY A 55 -9.01 2.22 18.01
C GLY A 55 -8.77 3.25 16.93
N GLU A 56 -7.83 4.09 17.21
CA GLU A 56 -7.43 5.33 16.53
C GLU A 56 -6.60 5.13 15.24
N PHE A 57 -6.43 3.87 14.81
CA PHE A 57 -5.64 3.55 13.62
C PHE A 57 -6.45 3.81 12.35
N ARG A 58 -6.05 4.82 11.59
CA ARG A 58 -6.70 5.18 10.34
C ARG A 58 -5.77 4.91 9.16
N VAL A 59 -6.20 4.02 8.28
CA VAL A 59 -5.63 3.92 6.94
C VAL A 59 -6.26 5.03 6.11
N HIS A 60 -5.44 5.96 5.63
CA HIS A 60 -5.86 6.99 4.69
C HIS A 60 -5.85 6.38 3.29
N TYR A 61 -6.96 6.53 2.60
CA TYR A 61 -7.32 5.95 1.30
C TYR A 61 -7.72 4.48 1.34
N ALA A 62 -8.99 4.26 1.06
CA ALA A 62 -9.43 3.00 0.50
C ALA A 62 -8.66 2.82 -0.82
N GLY A 63 -7.68 1.94 -0.84
CA GLY A 63 -6.90 1.66 -2.04
C GLY A 63 -7.73 0.80 -2.96
N PHE A 64 -7.95 1.26 -4.18
CA PHE A 64 -8.41 0.39 -5.26
C PHE A 64 -7.22 -0.27 -5.92
N PHE A 65 -7.37 -1.55 -6.21
CA PHE A 65 -6.38 -2.34 -6.91
C PHE A 65 -6.97 -2.81 -8.23
N ASP A 66 -6.33 -2.42 -9.30
CA ASP A 66 -6.76 -2.75 -10.65
C ASP A 66 -6.46 -4.20 -11.03
N PRO A 67 -7.21 -4.78 -11.97
CA PRO A 67 -6.98 -6.12 -12.52
C PRO A 67 -5.56 -6.28 -13.05
N GLY A 68 -4.90 -7.35 -12.65
CA GLY A 68 -3.52 -7.64 -13.06
C GLY A 68 -2.44 -7.06 -12.13
N PHE A 69 -2.80 -6.27 -11.11
CA PHE A 69 -1.81 -5.79 -10.14
C PHE A 69 -1.07 -6.97 -9.49
N GLY A 70 0.25 -6.97 -9.58
CA GLY A 70 1.13 -8.00 -9.00
C GLY A 70 1.17 -9.33 -9.76
N THR A 71 0.31 -9.59 -10.75
CA THR A 71 0.22 -10.87 -11.43
C THR A 71 1.27 -11.06 -12.53
N ASP A 72 1.67 -12.30 -12.78
CA ASP A 72 2.58 -12.68 -13.89
C ASP A 72 2.00 -12.28 -15.26
N GLU A 73 0.68 -12.39 -15.44
CA GLU A 73 0.00 -12.02 -16.69
C GLU A 73 0.20 -10.55 -17.06
N ALA A 74 0.40 -9.69 -16.06
CA ALA A 74 0.67 -8.27 -16.24
C ALA A 74 2.15 -7.90 -15.97
N HIS A 75 3.06 -8.88 -16.14
CA HIS A 75 4.50 -8.73 -15.91
C HIS A 75 4.85 -8.40 -14.45
N GLY A 76 4.00 -8.81 -13.50
CA GLY A 76 4.24 -8.76 -12.08
C GLY A 76 4.93 -10.01 -11.56
N ALA A 77 5.43 -9.95 -10.34
CA ALA A 77 5.98 -11.08 -9.59
C ALA A 77 5.61 -10.95 -8.10
N GLY A 78 4.34 -10.58 -7.86
CA GLY A 78 3.88 -10.08 -6.58
C GLY A 78 4.21 -8.59 -6.40
N SER A 79 3.34 -7.87 -5.71
CA SER A 79 3.55 -6.45 -5.39
C SER A 79 3.10 -6.16 -3.97
N LYS A 80 3.83 -5.33 -3.24
CA LYS A 80 3.41 -4.90 -1.90
C LYS A 80 2.21 -3.96 -1.98
N GLY A 81 1.25 -4.17 -1.11
CA GLY A 81 0.27 -3.15 -0.79
C GLY A 81 0.95 -2.06 0.04
N VAL A 82 0.90 -0.81 -0.43
CA VAL A 82 1.44 0.34 0.31
C VAL A 82 0.31 1.10 0.96
N LEU A 83 0.45 1.33 2.26
CA LEU A 83 -0.55 1.92 3.12
C LEU A 83 -0.06 3.29 3.61
N GLU A 84 -0.93 4.27 3.52
CA GLU A 84 -0.75 5.56 4.17
C GLU A 84 -1.54 5.56 5.48
N VAL A 85 -0.84 5.74 6.60
CA VAL A 85 -1.41 5.55 7.93
C VAL A 85 -1.19 6.76 8.80
N ARG A 86 -2.18 7.07 9.61
CA ARG A 86 -2.12 8.10 10.64
C ARG A 86 -2.88 7.66 11.88
N THR A 87 -2.30 7.88 13.06
CA THR A 87 -3.04 7.78 14.32
C THR A 87 -3.59 9.15 14.70
N HIS A 88 -4.72 9.18 15.41
CA HIS A 88 -5.38 10.46 15.72
C HIS A 88 -4.86 11.08 17.04
N ASP A 89 -5.34 10.63 18.17
CA ASP A 89 -5.07 11.28 19.46
C ASP A 89 -4.20 10.44 20.41
N THR A 90 -4.05 9.15 20.12
CA THR A 90 -3.28 8.23 20.97
C THR A 90 -2.21 7.49 20.18
N PRO A 91 -1.04 7.21 20.79
CA PRO A 91 -0.04 6.35 20.18
C PRO A 91 -0.61 4.95 19.91
N PHE A 92 -0.20 4.35 18.79
CA PHE A 92 -0.62 3.00 18.42
C PHE A 92 0.60 2.10 18.24
N LEU A 93 0.62 0.99 18.95
CA LEU A 93 1.67 -0.02 18.77
C LEU A 93 1.25 -1.00 17.67
N LEU A 94 2.02 -1.03 16.60
CA LEU A 94 1.83 -1.92 15.47
C LEU A 94 2.86 -3.04 15.52
N GLU A 95 2.40 -4.28 15.42
CA GLU A 95 3.26 -5.47 15.37
C GLU A 95 3.45 -5.95 13.92
N HIS A 96 4.62 -6.49 13.62
CA HIS A 96 4.88 -7.10 12.32
C HIS A 96 3.91 -8.25 12.05
N GLY A 97 3.27 -8.25 10.89
CA GLY A 97 2.25 -9.25 10.52
C GLY A 97 0.86 -8.99 11.12
N GLN A 98 0.68 -7.92 11.87
CA GLN A 98 -0.64 -7.53 12.35
C GLN A 98 -1.58 -7.24 11.18
N ILE A 99 -2.80 -7.77 11.24
CA ILE A 99 -3.81 -7.50 10.23
C ILE A 99 -4.34 -6.07 10.43
N VAL A 100 -4.20 -5.22 9.42
CA VAL A 100 -4.60 -3.80 9.47
C VAL A 100 -5.70 -3.44 8.48
N ALA A 101 -5.88 -4.26 7.45
CA ALA A 101 -6.89 -4.06 6.42
C ALA A 101 -7.30 -5.40 5.78
N ARG A 102 -8.37 -5.38 4.98
CA ARG A 102 -8.83 -6.51 4.16
C ARG A 102 -8.88 -6.08 2.71
N LEU A 103 -8.57 -7.01 1.81
CA LEU A 103 -8.87 -6.86 0.39
C LEU A 103 -10.20 -7.55 0.10
N VAL A 104 -11.14 -6.79 -0.44
CA VAL A 104 -12.42 -7.29 -0.91
C VAL A 104 -12.34 -7.37 -2.43
N TYR A 105 -12.41 -8.57 -2.96
CA TYR A 105 -12.34 -8.83 -4.40
C TYR A 105 -13.73 -8.81 -5.01
N GLU A 106 -13.86 -8.13 -6.14
CA GLU A 106 -15.10 -8.04 -6.90
C GLU A 106 -14.89 -8.54 -8.33
N PRO A 107 -15.73 -9.47 -8.82
CA PRO A 107 -15.64 -9.93 -10.18
C PRO A 107 -16.03 -8.83 -11.16
N LEU A 108 -15.30 -8.73 -12.25
CA LEU A 108 -15.63 -7.80 -13.33
C LEU A 108 -16.72 -8.38 -14.24
N THR A 109 -17.48 -7.52 -14.89
CA THR A 109 -18.48 -7.94 -15.89
C THR A 109 -17.82 -8.49 -17.15
N GLU A 110 -16.61 -8.04 -17.46
CA GLU A 110 -15.78 -8.52 -18.55
C GLU A 110 -14.30 -8.27 -18.25
N ARG A 111 -13.41 -9.07 -18.87
CA ARG A 111 -11.96 -8.87 -18.76
C ARG A 111 -11.57 -7.53 -19.40
N PRO A 112 -10.79 -6.68 -18.72
CA PRO A 112 -10.34 -5.43 -19.30
C PRO A 112 -9.42 -5.66 -20.50
N SER A 113 -9.48 -4.76 -21.47
CA SER A 113 -8.62 -4.79 -22.66
C SER A 113 -7.15 -4.47 -22.34
N ARG A 114 -6.89 -3.90 -21.18
CA ARG A 114 -5.54 -3.60 -20.67
C ARG A 114 -5.48 -3.94 -19.19
N LEU A 115 -4.41 -4.61 -18.82
CA LEU A 115 -4.12 -4.94 -17.42
C LEU A 115 -3.24 -3.89 -16.77
N TYR A 116 -3.30 -3.84 -15.44
CA TYR A 116 -2.40 -3.00 -14.66
C TYR A 116 -0.94 -3.40 -14.93
N GLY A 117 -0.11 -2.44 -15.30
CA GLY A 117 1.30 -2.67 -15.63
C GLY A 117 1.63 -2.68 -17.12
N GLU A 118 0.72 -3.10 -18.00
CA GLU A 118 0.96 -3.17 -19.46
C GLU A 118 1.27 -1.80 -20.11
N SER A 119 0.73 -0.72 -19.52
CA SER A 119 0.95 0.64 -20.02
C SER A 119 2.06 1.41 -19.28
N GLY A 120 2.96 0.71 -18.58
CA GLY A 120 4.05 1.32 -17.83
C GLY A 120 3.66 1.85 -16.46
N SER A 121 2.88 1.09 -15.72
CA SER A 121 2.50 1.44 -14.36
C SER A 121 3.70 1.65 -13.44
N HIS A 122 3.60 2.64 -12.58
CA HIS A 122 4.67 2.98 -11.64
C HIS A 122 4.75 2.04 -10.44
N TYR A 123 3.69 1.30 -10.14
CA TYR A 123 3.54 0.54 -8.90
C TYR A 123 3.55 -0.98 -9.09
N GLN A 124 3.69 -1.47 -10.32
CA GLN A 124 3.91 -2.90 -10.56
C GLN A 124 5.28 -3.32 -9.99
N ASN A 125 5.35 -4.49 -9.36
CA ASN A 125 6.54 -5.00 -8.67
C ASN A 125 7.09 -4.06 -7.58
N GLN A 126 6.20 -3.31 -6.91
CA GLN A 126 6.64 -2.40 -5.86
C GLN A 126 6.92 -3.12 -4.54
N GLY A 127 8.00 -2.66 -3.86
CA GLY A 127 8.17 -2.80 -2.43
C GLY A 127 7.64 -1.58 -1.68
N LEU A 128 8.25 -1.21 -0.56
CA LEU A 128 7.99 0.07 0.10
C LEU A 128 8.50 1.19 -0.82
N LYS A 129 7.58 1.90 -1.43
CA LYS A 129 7.88 2.89 -2.48
C LYS A 129 7.12 4.18 -2.23
N LEU A 130 7.82 5.28 -2.35
CA LEU A 130 7.23 6.61 -2.31
C LEU A 130 6.58 6.97 -3.66
N SER A 131 5.77 8.02 -3.65
CA SER A 131 5.11 8.51 -4.86
C SER A 131 6.13 8.87 -5.95
N LYS A 132 5.67 8.89 -7.23
CA LYS A 132 6.48 9.25 -8.41
C LYS A 132 7.11 10.64 -8.37
N HIS A 133 6.71 11.48 -7.41
CA HIS A 133 7.25 12.84 -7.22
C HIS A 133 8.57 12.86 -6.46
N PHE A 134 8.96 11.73 -5.86
CA PHE A 134 10.24 11.57 -5.20
C PHE A 134 11.27 10.89 -6.10
N ARG A 135 12.55 11.19 -5.86
CA ARG A 135 13.67 10.38 -6.35
C ARG A 135 13.70 9.03 -5.60
N GLY A 136 14.48 8.07 -6.08
CA GLY A 136 14.82 6.90 -5.27
C GLY A 136 15.60 7.32 -4.01
N TRP A 137 15.56 6.46 -2.99
CA TRP A 137 16.39 6.62 -1.77
C TRP A 137 17.87 6.64 -2.08
#